data_bcfdcb7adf584333b840e2526dd5e387
#
_entry.id   bcfdcb7adf584333b840e2526dd5e387
#
_cell.length_a   1.000
_cell.length_b   1.000
_cell.length_c   1.000
_cell.angle_alpha   90.00
_cell.angle_beta   90.00
_cell.angle_gamma   90.00
#
_symmetry.space_group_name_H-M   'P 1'
#
loop_
_entity.id
_entity.type
_entity.pdbx_description
1 polymer ?
#
loop_
_entity_poly.entity_id
_entity_poly.type
_entity_poly.pdbx_seq_one_letter_code
_entity_poly.pdbx_strand_id
1 'polypeptide(L)'
;MDPNTILATSHGRRSIDVLKMYDEKKANWDYINHMEGLIPRDFGRDATEIPGARKFLASLDDVNAPWAVVTSGTRALIDGWIEIMKLAHPKHMVAAEDVENGKPDPSCYLLGRSRLGLDDTSNILVVEDAPSGIRAGKAAGFKVIGLVTTHSLQQVRDAGADWIVRDLRDVAVKGTGGEIIEIEITNAFLG
;
A
#
# COMPACT_ATOMS: atom_id res chain seq x y z
N MET A 1 -23.84 6.32 -14.20
CA MET A 1 -22.59 5.52 -14.23
C MET A 1 -22.80 4.35 -13.28
N ASP A 2 -22.48 3.14 -13.67
CA ASP A 2 -22.64 1.97 -12.80
C ASP A 2 -21.52 1.95 -11.73
N PRO A 3 -21.88 2.02 -10.43
CA PRO A 3 -20.88 1.98 -9.35
C PRO A 3 -19.99 0.72 -9.37
N ASN A 4 -20.51 -0.42 -9.81
CA ASN A 4 -19.76 -1.67 -9.87
C ASN A 4 -18.60 -1.60 -10.89
N THR A 5 -18.81 -0.92 -12.01
CA THR A 5 -17.76 -0.71 -13.00
C THR A 5 -16.63 0.18 -12.46
N ILE A 6 -16.96 1.19 -11.66
CA ILE A 6 -15.97 2.06 -11.02
C ILE A 6 -15.20 1.25 -9.99
N LEU A 7 -15.89 0.56 -9.09
CA LEU A 7 -15.27 -0.24 -8.03
C LEU A 7 -14.33 -1.32 -8.57
N ALA A 8 -14.72 -1.98 -9.66
CA ALA A 8 -13.89 -3.02 -10.29
C ALA A 8 -12.57 -2.49 -10.86
N THR A 9 -12.48 -1.20 -11.17
CA THR A 9 -11.31 -0.59 -11.85
C THR A 9 -10.56 0.45 -11.03
N SER A 10 -11.13 0.94 -9.93
CA SER A 10 -10.57 2.04 -9.13
C SER A 10 -9.65 1.57 -8.00
N HIS A 11 -9.84 0.34 -7.49
CA HIS A 11 -9.09 -0.13 -6.34
C HIS A 11 -7.57 -0.18 -6.63
N GLY A 12 -6.80 0.41 -5.73
CA GLY A 12 -5.34 0.54 -5.86
C GLY A 12 -4.88 1.63 -6.84
N ARG A 13 -5.81 2.41 -7.46
CA ARG A 13 -5.51 3.57 -8.31
C ARG A 13 -5.79 4.88 -7.57
N ARG A 14 -5.14 5.96 -7.99
CA ARG A 14 -5.41 7.29 -7.42
C ARG A 14 -6.77 7.80 -7.90
N SER A 15 -7.53 8.43 -7.01
CA SER A 15 -8.82 9.04 -7.36
C SER A 15 -8.73 10.08 -8.46
N ILE A 16 -7.59 10.81 -8.54
CA ILE A 16 -7.38 11.79 -9.62
C ILE A 16 -7.36 11.12 -11.00
N ASP A 17 -6.74 9.96 -11.14
CA ASP A 17 -6.66 9.24 -12.41
C ASP A 17 -8.00 8.65 -12.80
N VAL A 18 -8.78 8.19 -11.82
CA VAL A 18 -10.15 7.69 -12.03
C VAL A 18 -11.08 8.83 -12.43
N LEU A 19 -11.04 9.95 -11.72
CA LEU A 19 -11.91 11.10 -12.01
C LEU A 19 -11.60 11.77 -13.35
N LYS A 20 -10.34 11.78 -13.79
CA LYS A 20 -10.01 12.25 -15.15
C LYS A 20 -10.75 11.48 -16.25
N MET A 21 -11.08 10.21 -16.00
CA MET A 21 -11.80 9.37 -16.97
C MET A 21 -13.31 9.58 -16.92
N TYR A 22 -13.87 9.96 -15.76
CA TYR A 22 -15.32 9.95 -15.55
C TYR A 22 -15.94 11.32 -15.24
N ASP A 23 -15.21 12.21 -14.58
CA ASP A 23 -15.65 13.58 -14.21
C ASP A 23 -14.44 14.50 -14.05
N GLU A 24 -13.92 14.97 -15.17
CA GLU A 24 -12.71 15.79 -15.23
C GLU A 24 -12.80 17.05 -14.35
N LYS A 25 -14.00 17.62 -14.16
CA LYS A 25 -14.20 18.81 -13.32
C LYS A 25 -13.86 18.55 -11.84
N LYS A 26 -14.00 17.30 -11.40
CA LYS A 26 -13.66 16.86 -10.04
C LYS A 26 -12.24 16.31 -9.94
N ALA A 27 -11.53 16.16 -11.05
CA ALA A 27 -10.15 15.65 -11.07
C ALA A 27 -9.15 16.74 -10.66
N ASN A 28 -9.28 17.25 -9.45
CA ASN A 28 -8.36 18.20 -8.84
C ASN A 28 -8.08 17.82 -7.38
N TRP A 29 -6.90 18.16 -6.89
CA TRP A 29 -6.44 17.74 -5.56
C TRP A 29 -7.27 18.33 -4.43
N ASP A 30 -7.80 19.55 -4.55
CA ASP A 30 -8.61 20.17 -3.49
C ASP A 30 -9.90 19.36 -3.26
N TYR A 31 -10.59 19.01 -4.35
CA TYR A 31 -11.78 18.18 -4.27
C TYR A 31 -11.49 16.79 -3.72
N ILE A 32 -10.44 16.14 -4.22
CA ILE A 32 -10.10 14.76 -3.85
C ILE A 32 -9.65 14.69 -2.39
N ASN A 33 -8.77 15.57 -1.95
CA ASN A 33 -8.33 15.64 -0.55
C ASN A 33 -9.53 15.87 0.40
N HIS A 34 -10.44 16.76 0.02
CA HIS A 34 -11.66 16.98 0.79
C HIS A 34 -12.49 15.69 0.88
N MET A 35 -12.82 15.08 -0.25
CA MET A 35 -13.70 13.90 -0.29
C MET A 35 -13.08 12.67 0.37
N GLU A 36 -11.80 12.39 0.12
CA GLU A 36 -11.10 11.28 0.74
C GLU A 36 -10.91 11.49 2.25
N GLY A 37 -10.67 12.72 2.70
CA GLY A 37 -10.57 13.05 4.12
C GLY A 37 -11.87 12.84 4.91
N LEU A 38 -13.04 12.84 4.22
CA LEU A 38 -14.32 12.51 4.85
C LEU A 38 -14.47 11.00 5.14
N ILE A 39 -13.81 10.13 4.35
CA ILE A 39 -14.03 8.68 4.42
C ILE A 39 -13.72 8.12 5.83
N PRO A 40 -12.55 8.38 6.44
CA PRO A 40 -12.26 7.88 7.78
C PRO A 40 -13.26 8.42 8.82
N ARG A 41 -13.62 9.69 8.70
CA ARG A 41 -14.57 10.34 9.62
C ARG A 41 -15.96 9.73 9.55
N ASP A 42 -16.47 9.51 8.34
CA ASP A 42 -17.86 9.10 8.12
C ASP A 42 -18.04 7.58 8.22
N PHE A 43 -17.00 6.79 7.89
CA PHE A 43 -17.05 5.33 7.84
C PHE A 43 -16.09 4.61 8.78
N GLY A 44 -15.29 5.35 9.58
CA GLY A 44 -14.27 4.77 10.45
C GLY A 44 -14.81 3.82 11.52
N ARG A 45 -16.10 3.92 11.90
CA ARG A 45 -16.71 3.03 12.88
C ARG A 45 -16.86 1.59 12.39
N ASP A 46 -17.01 1.41 11.08
CA ASP A 46 -17.22 0.11 10.45
C ASP A 46 -15.93 -0.49 9.90
N ALA A 47 -14.83 0.28 9.99
CA ALA A 47 -13.53 -0.16 9.49
C ALA A 47 -12.91 -1.20 10.42
N THR A 48 -12.32 -2.21 9.80
CA THR A 48 -11.54 -3.25 10.49
C THR A 48 -10.13 -3.28 9.92
N GLU A 49 -9.14 -3.43 10.79
CA GLU A 49 -7.76 -3.58 10.33
C GLU A 49 -7.53 -4.93 9.63
N ILE A 50 -6.61 -4.94 8.69
CA ILE A 50 -6.15 -6.19 8.09
C ILE A 50 -5.49 -7.05 9.19
N PRO A 51 -5.91 -8.31 9.36
CA PRO A 51 -5.38 -9.17 10.42
C PRO A 51 -3.84 -9.25 10.39
N GLY A 52 -3.22 -8.99 11.54
CA GLY A 52 -1.77 -8.98 11.70
C GLY A 52 -1.08 -7.63 11.41
N ALA A 53 -1.77 -6.65 10.80
CA ALA A 53 -1.15 -5.39 10.40
C ALA A 53 -0.50 -4.63 11.56
N ARG A 54 -1.22 -4.44 12.65
CA ARG A 54 -0.71 -3.75 13.86
C ARG A 54 0.53 -4.42 14.44
N LYS A 55 0.50 -5.76 14.54
CA LYS A 55 1.63 -6.53 15.07
C LYS A 55 2.84 -6.44 14.16
N PHE A 56 2.62 -6.51 12.85
CA PHE A 56 3.69 -6.41 11.86
C PHE A 56 4.36 -5.03 11.90
N LEU A 57 3.57 -3.94 11.89
CA LEU A 57 4.10 -2.57 12.01
C LEU A 57 4.87 -2.35 13.32
N ALA A 58 4.32 -2.80 14.44
CA ALA A 58 5.01 -2.70 15.72
C ALA A 58 6.35 -3.45 15.72
N SER A 59 6.39 -4.65 15.13
CA SER A 59 7.64 -5.42 15.03
C SER A 59 8.71 -4.77 14.15
N LEU A 60 8.32 -3.99 13.13
CA LEU A 60 9.25 -3.18 12.34
C LEU A 60 9.84 -2.03 13.18
N ASP A 61 9.00 -1.36 13.98
CA ASP A 61 9.45 -0.30 14.88
C ASP A 61 10.37 -0.84 16.00
N ASP A 62 10.02 -1.98 16.59
CA ASP A 62 10.82 -2.64 17.66
C ASP A 62 12.26 -2.92 17.24
N VAL A 63 12.47 -3.25 15.97
CA VAL A 63 13.81 -3.51 15.41
C VAL A 63 14.43 -2.30 14.70
N ASN A 64 13.77 -1.13 14.77
CA ASN A 64 14.15 0.08 14.03
C ASN A 64 14.33 -0.15 12.53
N ALA A 65 13.50 -1.00 11.93
CA ALA A 65 13.52 -1.23 10.50
C ALA A 65 13.19 0.06 9.73
N PRO A 66 13.88 0.38 8.61
CA PRO A 66 13.44 1.44 7.73
C PRO A 66 12.20 0.98 6.97
N TRP A 67 11.06 1.61 7.21
CA TRP A 67 9.82 1.34 6.50
C TRP A 67 9.06 2.61 6.12
N ALA A 68 8.25 2.52 5.08
CA ALA A 68 7.42 3.61 4.58
C ALA A 68 6.04 3.10 4.18
N VAL A 69 5.03 3.96 4.32
CA VAL A 69 3.72 3.76 3.70
C VAL A 69 3.74 4.36 2.29
N VAL A 70 3.33 3.56 1.30
CA VAL A 70 3.23 3.99 -0.11
C VAL A 70 1.82 3.70 -0.61
N THR A 71 1.02 4.74 -0.76
CA THR A 71 -0.41 4.61 -1.04
C THR A 71 -0.87 5.36 -2.28
N SER A 72 -1.95 4.89 -2.90
CA SER A 72 -2.70 5.63 -3.93
C SER A 72 -3.76 6.56 -3.34
N GLY A 73 -3.98 6.55 -2.04
CA GLY A 73 -4.83 7.50 -1.33
C GLY A 73 -4.12 8.81 -1.05
N THR A 74 -4.89 9.86 -0.83
CA THR A 74 -4.37 11.16 -0.44
C THR A 74 -3.82 11.15 0.98
N ARG A 75 -3.01 12.14 1.31
CA ARG A 75 -2.52 12.34 2.67
C ARG A 75 -3.67 12.50 3.66
N ALA A 76 -4.71 13.25 3.29
CA ALA A 76 -5.90 13.45 4.12
C ALA A 76 -6.60 12.11 4.46
N LEU A 77 -6.67 11.19 3.50
CA LEU A 77 -7.23 9.84 3.73
C LEU A 77 -6.38 9.05 4.73
N ILE A 78 -5.08 9.02 4.53
CA ILE A 78 -4.17 8.21 5.35
C ILE A 78 -4.06 8.74 6.77
N ASP A 79 -3.88 10.05 6.93
CA ASP A 79 -3.79 10.66 8.26
C ASP A 79 -5.07 10.39 9.06
N GLY A 80 -6.24 10.50 8.43
CA GLY A 80 -7.51 10.17 9.04
C GLY A 80 -7.63 8.70 9.47
N TRP A 81 -7.16 7.75 8.64
CA TRP A 81 -7.16 6.32 9.00
C TRP A 81 -6.17 6.01 10.13
N ILE A 82 -4.96 6.58 10.10
CA ILE A 82 -3.96 6.40 11.16
C ILE A 82 -4.53 6.86 12.50
N GLU A 83 -5.19 8.03 12.51
CA GLU A 83 -5.77 8.60 13.74
C GLU A 83 -6.91 7.71 14.28
N ILE A 84 -7.90 7.37 13.44
CA ILE A 84 -9.09 6.62 13.86
C ILE A 84 -8.73 5.19 14.27
N MET A 85 -7.86 4.53 13.51
CA MET A 85 -7.42 3.16 13.77
C MET A 85 -6.32 3.09 14.82
N LYS A 86 -5.76 4.23 15.26
CA LYS A 86 -4.64 4.32 16.21
C LYS A 86 -3.45 3.44 15.76
N LEU A 87 -3.09 3.55 14.49
CA LEU A 87 -1.95 2.85 13.92
C LEU A 87 -0.65 3.62 14.19
N ALA A 88 0.50 2.93 14.06
CA ALA A 88 1.80 3.57 14.11
C ALA A 88 1.92 4.62 12.99
N HIS A 89 2.38 5.84 13.35
CA HIS A 89 2.66 6.87 12.36
C HIS A 89 3.96 6.53 11.61
N PRO A 90 3.92 6.38 10.28
CA PRO A 90 5.12 6.14 9.51
C PRO A 90 6.02 7.38 9.53
N LYS A 91 7.32 7.20 9.75
CA LYS A 91 8.30 8.29 9.59
C LYS A 91 8.39 8.74 8.13
N HIS A 92 8.15 7.83 7.20
CA HIS A 92 8.22 8.05 5.76
C HIS A 92 6.93 7.59 5.10
N MET A 93 6.37 8.44 4.25
CA MET A 93 5.12 8.17 3.53
C MET A 93 5.24 8.71 2.10
N VAL A 94 4.63 8.01 1.15
CA VAL A 94 4.35 8.50 -0.20
C VAL A 94 2.85 8.41 -0.42
N ALA A 95 2.20 9.55 -0.60
CA ALA A 95 0.77 9.66 -0.88
C ALA A 95 0.52 9.91 -2.38
N ALA A 96 -0.72 9.91 -2.78
CA ALA A 96 -1.13 10.08 -4.18
C ALA A 96 -0.59 11.36 -4.82
N GLU A 97 -0.51 12.44 -4.04
CA GLU A 97 -0.05 13.77 -4.48
C GLU A 97 1.46 13.88 -4.71
N ASP A 98 2.22 12.94 -4.15
CA ASP A 98 3.69 13.01 -4.15
C ASP A 98 4.31 12.55 -5.48
N VAL A 99 3.52 11.96 -6.38
CA VAL A 99 4.00 11.42 -7.67
C VAL A 99 3.14 11.89 -8.84
N GLU A 100 3.75 12.02 -10.00
CA GLU A 100 3.06 12.42 -11.22
C GLU A 100 2.18 11.27 -11.76
N ASN A 101 2.71 10.05 -11.75
CA ASN A 101 2.02 8.85 -12.25
C ASN A 101 1.66 7.91 -11.10
N GLY A 102 0.40 7.44 -11.10
CA GLY A 102 -0.10 6.47 -10.12
C GLY A 102 0.25 5.03 -10.49
N LYS A 103 0.12 4.12 -9.52
CA LYS A 103 0.24 2.67 -9.74
C LYS A 103 -0.57 2.23 -10.97
N PRO A 104 -0.05 1.45 -11.91
CA PRO A 104 1.12 0.55 -11.78
C PRO A 104 2.48 1.18 -12.13
N ASP A 105 2.60 2.50 -12.28
CA ASP A 105 3.89 3.16 -12.46
C ASP A 105 4.76 2.97 -11.21
N PRO A 106 6.08 2.67 -11.34
CA PRO A 106 6.95 2.39 -10.20
C PRO A 106 7.33 3.61 -9.37
N SER A 107 7.07 4.82 -9.85
CA SER A 107 7.54 6.09 -9.26
C SER A 107 7.27 6.21 -7.77
N CYS A 108 6.09 5.75 -7.30
CA CYS A 108 5.73 5.82 -5.90
C CYS A 108 6.66 4.97 -5.00
N TYR A 109 7.03 3.77 -5.44
CA TYR A 109 7.93 2.90 -4.67
C TYR A 109 9.40 3.34 -4.77
N LEU A 110 9.83 3.84 -5.92
CA LEU A 110 11.16 4.45 -6.08
C LEU A 110 11.31 5.68 -5.19
N LEU A 111 10.28 6.52 -5.10
CA LEU A 111 10.24 7.65 -4.18
C LEU A 111 10.25 7.19 -2.72
N GLY A 112 9.52 6.11 -2.39
CA GLY A 112 9.53 5.50 -1.06
C GLY A 112 10.93 5.04 -0.65
N ARG A 113 11.66 4.34 -1.53
CA ARG A 113 13.06 3.96 -1.32
C ARG A 113 13.95 5.18 -1.06
N SER A 114 13.81 6.22 -1.88
CA SER A 114 14.57 7.46 -1.72
C SER A 114 14.28 8.15 -0.38
N ARG A 115 13.01 8.21 0.07
CA ARG A 115 12.63 8.80 1.37
C ARG A 115 13.17 8.00 2.56
N LEU A 116 13.41 6.71 2.38
CA LEU A 116 14.09 5.87 3.37
C LEU A 116 15.62 6.09 3.40
N GLY A 117 16.18 6.89 2.48
CA GLY A 117 17.61 7.11 2.35
C GLY A 117 18.37 5.90 1.79
N LEU A 118 17.65 4.98 1.13
CA LEU A 118 18.20 3.76 0.55
C LEU A 118 18.61 3.98 -0.90
N ASP A 119 19.68 3.32 -1.32
CA ASP A 119 20.25 3.41 -2.69
C ASP A 119 19.68 2.34 -3.64
N ASP A 120 20.18 2.34 -4.88
CA ASP A 120 19.74 1.45 -5.94
C ASP A 120 20.15 -0.02 -5.72
N THR A 121 21.09 -0.28 -4.81
CA THR A 121 21.57 -1.63 -4.47
C THR A 121 20.78 -2.25 -3.32
N SER A 122 19.97 -1.46 -2.64
CA SER A 122 19.19 -1.90 -1.47
C SER A 122 18.07 -2.86 -1.88
N ASN A 123 17.95 -3.97 -1.15
CA ASN A 123 16.86 -4.92 -1.32
C ASN A 123 15.59 -4.38 -0.65
N ILE A 124 14.56 -4.17 -1.44
CA ILE A 124 13.26 -3.66 -0.97
C ILE A 124 12.21 -4.77 -1.03
N LEU A 125 11.44 -4.89 0.04
CA LEU A 125 10.26 -5.72 0.10
C LEU A 125 9.00 -4.83 0.13
N VAL A 126 8.12 -5.05 -0.83
CA VAL A 126 6.80 -4.41 -0.89
C VAL A 126 5.76 -5.38 -0.33
N VAL A 127 4.84 -4.88 0.47
CA VAL A 127 3.65 -5.61 0.92
C VAL A 127 2.42 -4.93 0.32
N GLU A 128 1.64 -5.65 -0.45
CA GLU A 128 0.56 -5.10 -1.27
C GLU A 128 -0.62 -6.06 -1.42
N ASP A 129 -1.80 -5.49 -1.63
CA ASP A 129 -3.04 -6.27 -1.84
C ASP A 129 -3.68 -6.00 -3.21
N ALA A 130 -3.33 -4.88 -3.85
CA ALA A 130 -3.89 -4.48 -5.14
C ALA A 130 -3.00 -4.89 -6.32
N PRO A 131 -3.56 -5.48 -7.39
CA PRO A 131 -2.80 -5.85 -8.59
C PRO A 131 -2.00 -4.70 -9.21
N SER A 132 -2.50 -3.47 -9.15
CA SER A 132 -1.79 -2.29 -9.65
C SER A 132 -0.53 -1.99 -8.80
N GLY A 133 -0.62 -2.13 -7.48
CA GLY A 133 0.50 -1.93 -6.58
C GLY A 133 1.54 -3.03 -6.68
N ILE A 134 1.11 -4.30 -6.82
CA ILE A 134 2.01 -5.43 -7.05
C ILE A 134 2.83 -5.19 -8.34
N ARG A 135 2.15 -4.82 -9.44
CA ARG A 135 2.84 -4.50 -10.71
C ARG A 135 3.79 -3.31 -10.57
N ALA A 136 3.42 -2.27 -9.82
CA ALA A 136 4.30 -1.13 -9.56
C ALA A 136 5.55 -1.55 -8.77
N GLY A 137 5.43 -2.38 -7.74
CA GLY A 137 6.56 -2.94 -6.99
C GLY A 137 7.48 -3.78 -7.86
N LYS A 138 6.90 -4.63 -8.71
CA LYS A 138 7.67 -5.43 -9.67
C LYS A 138 8.36 -4.57 -10.73
N ALA A 139 7.70 -3.54 -11.24
CA ALA A 139 8.28 -2.58 -12.19
C ALA A 139 9.43 -1.75 -11.57
N ALA A 140 9.38 -1.50 -10.25
CA ALA A 140 10.47 -0.89 -9.50
C ALA A 140 11.67 -1.85 -9.28
N GLY A 141 11.55 -3.12 -9.67
CA GLY A 141 12.59 -4.15 -9.45
C GLY A 141 12.56 -4.77 -8.04
N PHE A 142 11.50 -4.54 -7.26
CA PHE A 142 11.40 -4.95 -5.87
C PHE A 142 10.74 -6.34 -5.72
N LYS A 143 10.99 -6.97 -4.57
CA LYS A 143 10.26 -8.16 -4.16
C LYS A 143 8.90 -7.78 -3.58
N VAL A 144 7.88 -8.59 -3.85
CA VAL A 144 6.50 -8.27 -3.45
C VAL A 144 5.85 -9.46 -2.74
N ILE A 145 5.34 -9.22 -1.54
CA ILE A 145 4.35 -10.08 -0.88
C ILE A 145 2.96 -9.57 -1.25
N GLY A 146 2.17 -10.40 -1.90
CA GLY A 146 0.78 -10.12 -2.22
C GLY A 146 -0.15 -10.64 -1.11
N LEU A 147 -1.09 -9.80 -0.66
CA LEU A 147 -2.12 -10.17 0.32
C LEU A 147 -3.44 -10.46 -0.40
N VAL A 148 -4.12 -11.55 -0.02
CA VAL A 148 -5.45 -11.89 -0.56
C VAL A 148 -6.52 -11.32 0.36
N THR A 149 -6.54 -9.99 0.50
CA THR A 149 -7.47 -9.25 1.36
C THR A 149 -8.58 -8.54 0.60
N THR A 150 -8.28 -7.97 -0.55
CA THR A 150 -9.21 -7.16 -1.36
C THR A 150 -9.44 -7.75 -2.75
N HIS A 151 -8.53 -8.59 -3.22
CA HIS A 151 -8.59 -9.24 -4.54
C HIS A 151 -8.49 -10.76 -4.41
N SER A 152 -8.93 -11.46 -5.44
CA SER A 152 -8.84 -12.92 -5.50
C SER A 152 -7.36 -13.38 -5.61
N LEU A 153 -7.08 -14.60 -5.14
CA LEU A 153 -5.76 -15.23 -5.29
C LEU A 153 -5.25 -15.18 -6.73
N GLN A 154 -6.14 -15.41 -7.71
CA GLN A 154 -5.77 -15.39 -9.12
C GLN A 154 -5.33 -14.00 -9.58
N GLN A 155 -6.04 -12.95 -9.19
CA GLN A 155 -5.67 -11.56 -9.53
C GLN A 155 -4.32 -11.15 -8.93
N VAL A 156 -4.06 -11.53 -7.68
CA VAL A 156 -2.78 -11.28 -7.00
C VAL A 156 -1.64 -12.05 -7.68
N ARG A 157 -1.89 -13.33 -8.06
CA ARG A 157 -0.92 -14.16 -8.77
C ARG A 157 -0.60 -13.59 -10.16
N ASP A 158 -1.61 -13.22 -10.93
CA ASP A 158 -1.46 -12.65 -12.28
C ASP A 158 -0.75 -11.28 -12.28
N ALA A 159 -0.77 -10.60 -11.14
CA ALA A 159 -0.02 -9.36 -10.94
C ALA A 159 1.49 -9.59 -10.72
N GLY A 160 1.93 -10.81 -10.44
CA GLY A 160 3.33 -11.21 -10.36
C GLY A 160 3.95 -11.07 -8.97
N ALA A 161 3.17 -11.19 -7.89
CA ALA A 161 3.72 -11.24 -6.53
C ALA A 161 4.73 -12.39 -6.37
N ASP A 162 5.85 -12.17 -5.66
CA ASP A 162 6.87 -13.19 -5.41
C ASP A 162 6.38 -14.23 -4.38
N TRP A 163 5.62 -13.77 -3.40
CA TRP A 163 4.94 -14.60 -2.39
C TRP A 163 3.50 -14.11 -2.24
N ILE A 164 2.59 -15.03 -1.95
CA ILE A 164 1.19 -14.68 -1.73
C ILE A 164 0.75 -15.31 -0.42
N VAL A 165 0.17 -14.50 0.47
CA VAL A 165 -0.37 -14.93 1.75
C VAL A 165 -1.81 -14.44 1.92
N ARG A 166 -2.53 -15.01 2.87
CA ARG A 166 -3.90 -14.60 3.16
C ARG A 166 -3.94 -13.18 3.72
N ASP A 167 -3.14 -12.92 4.75
CA ASP A 167 -3.02 -11.63 5.43
C ASP A 167 -1.69 -11.55 6.21
N LEU A 168 -1.49 -10.50 6.98
CA LEU A 168 -0.23 -10.24 7.68
C LEU A 168 0.02 -11.12 8.93
N ARG A 169 -0.87 -12.03 9.29
CA ARG A 169 -0.60 -13.05 10.33
C ARG A 169 0.43 -14.07 9.86
N ASP A 170 0.58 -14.23 8.56
CA ASP A 170 1.54 -15.15 7.93
C ASP A 170 2.88 -14.49 7.58
N VAL A 171 3.10 -13.24 8.03
CA VAL A 171 4.34 -12.47 7.81
C VAL A 171 4.90 -11.98 9.15
N ALA A 172 6.14 -12.30 9.45
CA ALA A 172 6.77 -11.93 10.72
C ALA A 172 8.18 -11.38 10.51
N VAL A 173 8.53 -10.33 11.27
CA VAL A 173 9.92 -9.87 11.42
C VAL A 173 10.60 -10.82 12.43
N LYS A 174 11.69 -11.47 12.01
CA LYS A 174 12.44 -12.40 12.87
C LYS A 174 13.60 -11.75 13.61
N GLY A 175 14.16 -10.72 13.04
CA GLY A 175 15.28 -10.02 13.63
C GLY A 175 16.06 -9.17 12.63
N THR A 176 17.12 -8.58 13.12
CA THR A 176 18.08 -7.84 12.30
C THR A 176 19.47 -8.45 12.47
N GLY A 177 20.12 -8.73 11.35
CA GLY A 177 21.55 -9.10 11.29
C GLY A 177 22.33 -7.93 10.68
N GLY A 178 22.69 -6.94 11.50
CA GLY A 178 23.29 -5.70 10.98
C GLY A 178 22.26 -4.85 10.22
N GLU A 179 22.51 -4.61 8.92
CA GLU A 179 21.62 -3.83 8.04
C GLU A 179 20.52 -4.69 7.37
N ILE A 180 20.47 -5.99 7.65
CA ILE A 180 19.52 -6.92 7.03
C ILE A 180 18.34 -7.16 7.99
N ILE A 181 17.12 -7.05 7.45
CA ILE A 181 15.89 -7.43 8.14
C ILE A 181 15.46 -8.79 7.60
N GLU A 182 15.32 -9.75 8.50
CA GLU A 182 14.84 -11.09 8.17
C GLU A 182 13.32 -11.13 8.32
N ILE A 183 12.64 -11.48 7.21
CA ILE A 183 11.18 -11.66 7.16
C ILE A 183 10.88 -13.14 6.96
N GLU A 184 10.11 -13.71 7.89
CA GLU A 184 9.54 -15.05 7.74
C GLU A 184 8.17 -14.97 7.12
N ILE A 185 7.94 -15.80 6.11
CA ILE A 185 6.63 -15.97 5.47
C ILE A 185 6.18 -17.41 5.71
N THR A 186 5.01 -17.57 6.33
CA THR A 186 4.38 -18.87 6.59
C THR A 186 3.11 -19.01 5.75
N ASN A 187 2.63 -20.24 5.56
CA ASN A 187 1.38 -20.56 4.87
C ASN A 187 1.20 -19.83 3.50
N ALA A 188 2.30 -19.57 2.80
CA ALA A 188 2.22 -18.99 1.46
C ALA A 188 1.46 -19.92 0.51
N PHE A 189 0.62 -19.35 -0.34
CA PHE A 189 -0.04 -20.11 -1.40
C PHE A 189 1.01 -20.58 -2.40
N LEU A 190 0.99 -21.88 -2.67
CA LEU A 190 1.88 -22.48 -3.68
C LEU A 190 1.55 -21.95 -5.07
N GLY A 191 2.58 -21.73 -5.89
CA GLY A 191 2.49 -21.24 -7.26
C GLY A 191 1.84 -22.23 -8.22
#